data_f19ea40ea5e13825b29f148b0f8f4228
#
_entry.id   f19ea40ea5e13825b29f148b0f8f4228
#
_cell.length_a   1.000
_cell.length_b   1.000
_cell.length_c   1.000
_cell.angle_alpha   90.00
_cell.angle_beta   90.00
_cell.angle_gamma   90.00
#
_symmetry.space_group_name_H-M   'P 1'
#
loop_
_entity.id
_entity.type
_entity.pdbx_description
1 polymer ?
#
loop_
_entity_poly.entity_id
_entity_poly.type
_entity_poly.pdbx_seq_one_letter_code
_entity_poly.pdbx_strand_id
1 'polypeptide(L)'
;MNNRIGNDLCNEIITQAIDEMKEAQGDKFSIENINLAELERRTGITRARLRRLQQNGFKQTAHGRTGHKAEHTVLTGYTSVLDNLLKQGVTNSVVCHERLSEVGYTGSLSAVKRYIASHKDLVPAKRQIYDSQGNRGIRYHTPPGDSYQMDWGFTHVVDPYGKEYTVACFAIICHHCGKRYVEFFPNAKQENLFIGMLHAFAYMGVPKYVLTDNMKSVVIKRDFGNMPIWQVDYENFMNTVGFNTKLCKPRHPFTKGKVERLIRFVKDNFLVGRCFWDLNDLNDQALEWCEKQNSIYHKEIDDIPDYLHASESISALQESAALMYYLCPLRQISFDGFVNYEGRRFGVPYKYAGRTVRVCRKGDTLYVYTPDMKELLVTHPVTWSRKDRYCRDQFPDAPALEEYPTAPVKTSIRQLAKPDDLSAGFEKFNFEKEDSYE
;
A
#
# COMPACT_ATOMS: atom_id res chain seq x y z
N MET A 1 33.20 6.72 24.51
CA MET A 1 33.45 7.29 23.17
C MET A 1 34.63 6.54 22.56
N ASN A 2 34.39 5.54 21.70
CA ASN A 2 35.45 4.86 20.95
C ASN A 2 35.65 5.57 19.61
N ASN A 3 36.56 6.55 19.60
CA ASN A 3 37.07 7.13 18.37
C ASN A 3 37.89 6.06 17.63
N ARG A 4 37.31 5.45 16.60
CA ARG A 4 38.05 4.69 15.61
C ARG A 4 38.81 5.69 14.73
N ILE A 5 40.03 6.03 15.15
CA ILE A 5 41.01 6.74 14.31
C ILE A 5 41.20 5.91 13.04
N GLY A 6 41.03 6.52 11.87
CA GLY A 6 41.24 5.86 10.57
C GLY A 6 42.67 5.30 10.49
N ASN A 7 42.88 4.22 9.71
CA ASN A 7 44.18 3.56 9.64
C ASN A 7 45.29 4.50 9.20
N ASP A 8 45.01 5.39 8.24
CA ASP A 8 46.00 6.32 7.71
C ASP A 8 46.42 7.37 8.75
N LEU A 9 45.48 7.96 9.46
CA LEU A 9 45.73 8.91 10.54
C LEU A 9 46.43 8.25 11.73
N CYS A 10 46.12 6.97 12.01
CA CYS A 10 46.79 6.21 13.04
C CYS A 10 48.27 5.95 12.69
N ASN A 11 48.54 5.64 11.41
CA ASN A 11 49.91 5.43 10.93
C ASN A 11 50.73 6.72 10.97
N GLU A 12 50.12 7.86 10.55
CA GLU A 12 50.76 9.18 10.61
C GLU A 12 51.14 9.58 12.04
N ILE A 13 50.22 9.45 13.01
CA ILE A 13 50.47 9.78 14.42
C ILE A 13 51.61 8.91 15.01
N ILE A 14 51.62 7.63 14.68
CA ILE A 14 52.68 6.71 15.17
C ILE A 14 54.02 7.05 14.53
N THR A 15 54.06 7.31 13.22
CA THR A 15 55.28 7.66 12.50
C THR A 15 55.90 8.93 13.08
N GLN A 16 55.10 9.99 13.23
CA GLN A 16 55.54 11.22 13.82
C GLN A 16 56.10 11.06 15.22
N ALA A 17 55.43 10.31 16.10
CA ALA A 17 55.90 10.06 17.45
C ALA A 17 57.19 9.24 17.48
N ILE A 18 57.39 8.32 16.53
CA ILE A 18 58.63 7.55 16.39
C ILE A 18 59.76 8.45 15.92
N ASP A 19 59.52 9.34 14.96
CA ASP A 19 60.53 10.27 14.46
C ASP A 19 60.98 11.26 15.57
N GLU A 20 60.05 11.78 16.36
CA GLU A 20 60.35 12.63 17.51
C GLU A 20 61.18 11.87 18.58
N MET A 21 60.91 10.58 18.81
CA MET A 21 61.69 9.76 19.75
C MET A 21 63.07 9.47 19.21
N LYS A 22 63.23 9.29 17.90
CA LYS A 22 64.51 9.10 17.21
C LYS A 22 65.36 10.36 17.28
N GLU A 23 64.81 11.54 17.08
CA GLU A 23 65.50 12.82 17.22
C GLU A 23 65.97 13.05 18.67
N ALA A 24 65.16 12.69 19.66
CA ALA A 24 65.48 12.87 21.07
C ALA A 24 66.56 11.91 21.60
N GLN A 25 66.71 10.72 21.01
CA GLN A 25 67.65 9.65 21.47
C GLN A 25 68.92 9.52 20.61
N GLY A 26 68.95 10.14 19.42
CA GLY A 26 70.10 10.11 18.51
C GLY A 26 70.54 8.68 18.18
N ASP A 27 71.87 8.46 18.22
CA ASP A 27 72.48 7.18 17.89
C ASP A 27 72.09 5.98 18.82
N LYS A 28 71.38 6.24 19.93
CA LYS A 28 70.92 5.22 20.87
C LYS A 28 69.53 4.71 20.54
N PHE A 29 68.86 5.25 19.52
CA PHE A 29 67.52 4.86 19.14
C PHE A 29 67.54 3.49 18.43
N SER A 30 66.70 2.57 18.89
CA SER A 30 66.43 1.31 18.19
C SER A 30 64.92 1.07 18.15
N ILE A 31 64.39 0.86 16.95
CA ILE A 31 62.95 0.63 16.74
C ILE A 31 62.50 -0.72 17.36
N GLU A 32 63.39 -1.68 17.47
CA GLU A 32 63.11 -2.99 18.07
C GLU A 32 62.93 -2.90 19.60
N ASN A 33 63.67 -1.99 20.25
CA ASN A 33 63.63 -1.75 21.67
C ASN A 33 62.92 -0.46 22.07
N ILE A 34 62.00 0.02 21.26
CA ILE A 34 61.30 1.27 21.51
C ILE A 34 60.45 1.20 22.80
N ASN A 35 60.51 2.26 23.59
CA ASN A 35 59.73 2.35 24.82
C ASN A 35 58.24 2.56 24.52
N LEU A 36 57.48 1.45 24.58
CA LEU A 36 56.04 1.47 24.29
C LEU A 36 55.21 2.30 25.28
N ALA A 37 55.75 2.54 26.51
CA ALA A 37 55.06 3.39 27.48
C ALA A 37 55.21 4.86 27.12
N GLU A 38 56.35 5.26 26.56
CA GLU A 38 56.57 6.59 26.03
C GLU A 38 55.75 6.81 24.76
N LEU A 39 55.72 5.84 23.86
CA LEU A 39 54.92 5.88 22.61
C LEU A 39 53.42 5.96 22.90
N GLU A 40 52.90 5.27 23.94
CA GLU A 40 51.52 5.37 24.41
C GLU A 40 51.21 6.79 24.89
N ARG A 41 52.11 7.44 25.66
CA ARG A 41 51.90 8.79 26.15
C ARG A 41 51.83 9.85 25.01
N ARG A 42 52.65 9.66 23.97
CA ARG A 42 52.70 10.57 22.82
C ARG A 42 51.55 10.35 21.85
N THR A 43 51.14 9.12 21.61
CA THR A 43 50.13 8.79 20.60
C THR A 43 48.71 8.64 21.14
N GLY A 44 48.56 8.41 22.46
CA GLY A 44 47.29 8.03 23.08
C GLY A 44 46.81 6.63 22.71
N ILE A 45 47.64 5.82 22.01
CA ILE A 45 47.30 4.46 21.58
C ILE A 45 47.78 3.48 22.66
N THR A 46 46.89 2.60 23.10
CA THR A 46 47.19 1.66 24.19
C THR A 46 48.38 0.74 23.89
N ARG A 47 49.22 0.47 24.88
CA ARG A 47 50.38 -0.43 24.76
C ARG A 47 50.07 -1.78 24.17
N ALA A 48 48.91 -2.36 24.48
CA ALA A 48 48.48 -3.63 23.91
C ALA A 48 48.30 -3.55 22.37
N ARG A 49 47.83 -2.39 21.86
CA ARG A 49 47.67 -2.12 20.41
C ARG A 49 49.05 -1.84 19.79
N LEU A 50 49.87 -1.02 20.41
CA LEU A 50 51.22 -0.70 19.95
C LEU A 50 52.11 -1.99 19.86
N ARG A 51 52.03 -2.90 20.84
CA ARG A 51 52.76 -4.19 20.79
C ARG A 51 52.36 -5.06 19.62
N ARG A 52 51.07 -5.06 19.23
CA ARG A 52 50.66 -5.77 18.02
C ARG A 52 51.14 -5.08 16.74
N LEU A 53 51.18 -3.75 16.71
CA LEU A 53 51.67 -2.98 15.57
C LEU A 53 53.21 -3.09 15.43
N GLN A 54 53.94 -3.24 16.51
CA GLN A 54 55.41 -3.44 16.51
C GLN A 54 55.79 -4.66 15.67
N GLN A 55 55.00 -5.75 15.71
CA GLN A 55 55.20 -6.95 14.89
C GLN A 55 55.10 -6.69 13.39
N ASN A 56 54.42 -5.62 12.97
CA ASN A 56 54.27 -5.22 11.59
C ASN A 56 54.99 -3.90 11.29
N GLY A 57 56.07 -3.59 12.01
CA GLY A 57 56.87 -2.38 11.84
C GLY A 57 56.05 -1.08 12.11
N PHE A 58 55.15 -1.12 13.07
CA PHE A 58 54.25 -0.04 13.46
C PHE A 58 53.28 0.44 12.36
N LYS A 59 53.07 -0.35 11.28
CA LYS A 59 52.10 -0.05 10.24
C LYS A 59 50.83 -0.82 10.46
N GLN A 60 49.71 -0.10 10.52
CA GLN A 60 48.41 -0.73 10.55
C GLN A 60 48.01 -1.04 9.11
N THR A 61 47.95 -2.32 8.78
CA THR A 61 47.44 -2.80 7.49
C THR A 61 45.93 -3.00 7.54
N ALA A 62 45.27 -2.80 6.42
CA ALA A 62 43.86 -3.13 6.29
C ALA A 62 43.64 -4.63 6.54
N HIS A 63 42.55 -4.96 7.22
CA HIS A 63 42.20 -6.36 7.45
C HIS A 63 42.09 -7.10 6.13
N GLY A 64 42.67 -8.30 6.00
CA GLY A 64 42.74 -9.07 4.75
C GLY A 64 41.42 -9.37 4.08
N ARG A 65 40.27 -9.19 4.81
CA ARG A 65 38.92 -9.26 4.26
C ARG A 65 38.33 -7.89 3.87
N THR A 66 39.10 -6.80 4.00
CA THR A 66 38.62 -5.46 3.63
C THR A 66 38.47 -5.40 2.10
N GLY A 67 37.27 -5.16 1.61
CA GLY A 67 36.96 -5.12 0.18
C GLY A 67 36.54 -6.47 -0.42
N HIS A 68 36.64 -7.60 0.30
CA HIS A 68 36.06 -8.86 -0.16
C HIS A 68 34.54 -8.79 -0.18
N LYS A 69 33.97 -8.89 -1.36
CA LYS A 69 32.52 -9.10 -1.53
C LYS A 69 32.28 -10.61 -1.61
N ALA A 70 31.36 -11.13 -0.81
CA ALA A 70 30.94 -12.51 -0.92
C ALA A 70 30.23 -12.72 -2.29
N GLU A 71 30.59 -13.78 -3.01
CA GLU A 71 29.93 -14.15 -4.29
C GLU A 71 28.44 -14.46 -4.08
N HIS A 72 28.10 -15.09 -2.96
CA HIS A 72 26.73 -15.39 -2.59
C HIS A 72 26.37 -14.67 -1.30
N THR A 73 25.23 -13.99 -1.32
CA THR A 73 24.64 -13.32 -0.16
C THR A 73 23.23 -13.89 0.08
N VAL A 74 22.64 -13.58 1.22
CA VAL A 74 21.24 -13.96 1.52
C VAL A 74 20.24 -13.38 0.49
N LEU A 75 20.67 -12.35 -0.27
CA LEU A 75 19.87 -11.74 -1.34
C LEU A 75 20.09 -12.39 -2.71
N THR A 76 21.03 -13.32 -2.84
CA THR A 76 21.25 -14.04 -4.11
C THR A 76 19.99 -14.80 -4.49
N GLY A 77 19.50 -14.61 -5.71
CA GLY A 77 18.20 -15.10 -6.19
C GLY A 77 17.03 -14.13 -6.02
N TYR A 78 17.18 -13.10 -5.18
CA TYR A 78 16.11 -12.10 -4.93
C TYR A 78 16.45 -10.69 -5.45
N THR A 79 17.66 -10.50 -6.00
CA THR A 79 18.14 -9.19 -6.46
C THR A 79 17.28 -8.63 -7.59
N SER A 80 16.82 -9.45 -8.52
CA SER A 80 15.94 -9.03 -9.62
C SER A 80 14.63 -8.40 -9.13
N VAL A 81 14.04 -8.94 -8.07
CA VAL A 81 12.83 -8.38 -7.46
C VAL A 81 13.13 -7.02 -6.85
N LEU A 82 14.25 -6.88 -6.11
CA LEU A 82 14.68 -5.59 -5.57
C LEU A 82 14.98 -4.55 -6.64
N ASP A 83 15.68 -4.94 -7.70
CA ASP A 83 16.03 -4.05 -8.81
C ASP A 83 14.77 -3.52 -9.51
N ASN A 84 13.78 -4.39 -9.72
CA ASN A 84 12.50 -3.98 -10.29
C ASN A 84 11.76 -2.99 -9.39
N LEU A 85 11.73 -3.23 -8.08
CA LEU A 85 11.15 -2.30 -7.12
C LEU A 85 11.88 -0.94 -7.12
N LEU A 86 13.22 -0.94 -7.15
CA LEU A 86 14.01 0.29 -7.20
C LEU A 86 13.78 1.06 -8.50
N LYS A 87 13.70 0.39 -9.66
CA LYS A 87 13.35 0.99 -10.96
C LYS A 87 11.97 1.63 -10.95
N GLN A 88 11.03 1.08 -10.19
CA GLN A 88 9.70 1.67 -9.95
C GLN A 88 9.72 2.82 -8.94
N GLY A 89 10.88 3.18 -8.39
CA GLY A 89 11.04 4.26 -7.42
C GLY A 89 10.76 3.85 -5.96
N VAL A 90 10.60 2.56 -5.68
CA VAL A 90 10.32 2.04 -4.34
C VAL A 90 11.60 1.97 -3.53
N THR A 91 11.82 2.92 -2.64
CA THR A 91 13.01 3.02 -1.78
C THR A 91 12.74 2.69 -0.32
N ASN A 92 11.47 2.44 0.04
CA ASN A 92 11.12 2.05 1.41
C ASN A 92 11.57 0.61 1.69
N SER A 93 12.59 0.47 2.50
CA SER A 93 13.20 -0.83 2.81
C SER A 93 12.27 -1.82 3.52
N VAL A 94 11.28 -1.32 4.25
CA VAL A 94 10.28 -2.19 4.91
C VAL A 94 9.36 -2.79 3.85
N VAL A 95 8.87 -1.98 2.93
CA VAL A 95 8.05 -2.44 1.80
C VAL A 95 8.83 -3.43 0.94
N CYS A 96 10.08 -3.11 0.58
CA CYS A 96 10.94 -4.03 -0.17
C CYS A 96 11.13 -5.37 0.55
N HIS A 97 11.35 -5.34 1.87
CA HIS A 97 11.49 -6.56 2.66
C HIS A 97 10.19 -7.38 2.72
N GLU A 98 9.04 -6.74 2.86
CA GLU A 98 7.74 -7.41 2.83
C GLU A 98 7.49 -8.10 1.49
N ARG A 99 7.76 -7.42 0.36
CA ARG A 99 7.63 -8.01 -0.99
C ARG A 99 8.57 -9.18 -1.22
N LEU A 100 9.80 -9.08 -0.71
CA LEU A 100 10.74 -10.21 -0.75
C LEU A 100 10.27 -11.38 0.11
N SER A 101 9.69 -11.12 1.28
CA SER A 101 9.18 -12.17 2.17
C SER A 101 8.00 -12.92 1.53
N GLU A 102 7.15 -12.22 0.77
CA GLU A 102 6.04 -12.81 0.01
C GLU A 102 6.53 -13.82 -1.06
N VAL A 103 7.75 -13.64 -1.57
CA VAL A 103 8.40 -14.57 -2.52
C VAL A 103 9.40 -15.53 -1.86
N GLY A 104 9.37 -15.64 -0.53
CA GLY A 104 10.14 -16.62 0.22
C GLY A 104 11.49 -16.14 0.79
N TYR A 105 11.77 -14.83 0.76
CA TYR A 105 12.98 -14.30 1.41
C TYR A 105 12.87 -14.36 2.93
N THR A 106 13.88 -14.97 3.59
CA THR A 106 13.94 -15.10 5.04
C THR A 106 15.06 -14.27 5.67
N GLY A 107 15.75 -13.47 4.88
CA GLY A 107 16.86 -12.64 5.34
C GLY A 107 16.44 -11.39 6.09
N SER A 108 17.42 -10.68 6.65
CA SER A 108 17.15 -9.52 7.50
C SER A 108 16.83 -8.24 6.71
N LEU A 109 15.99 -7.38 7.29
CA LEU A 109 15.72 -6.01 6.80
C LEU A 109 17.03 -5.19 6.62
N SER A 110 18.08 -5.44 7.44
CA SER A 110 19.36 -4.75 7.34
C SER A 110 20.13 -5.10 6.06
N ALA A 111 19.97 -6.32 5.54
CA ALA A 111 20.55 -6.72 4.26
C ALA A 111 19.86 -5.96 3.10
N VAL A 112 18.53 -5.86 3.14
CA VAL A 112 17.75 -5.09 2.17
C VAL A 112 18.12 -3.60 2.20
N LYS A 113 18.25 -3.01 3.39
CA LYS A 113 18.69 -1.60 3.54
C LYS A 113 20.06 -1.35 2.91
N ARG A 114 21.02 -2.26 3.12
CA ARG A 114 22.37 -2.13 2.53
C ARG A 114 22.32 -2.25 1.01
N TYR A 115 21.51 -3.18 0.49
CA TYR A 115 21.34 -3.33 -0.96
C TYR A 115 20.77 -2.05 -1.59
N ILE A 116 19.67 -1.52 -1.06
CA ILE A 116 19.06 -0.27 -1.54
C ILE A 116 20.09 0.89 -1.49
N ALA A 117 20.86 0.99 -0.42
CA ALA A 117 21.86 2.04 -0.28
C ALA A 117 22.99 1.96 -1.33
N SER A 118 23.34 0.74 -1.79
CA SER A 118 24.40 0.51 -2.79
C SER A 118 23.89 0.58 -4.25
N HIS A 119 22.56 0.57 -4.49
CA HIS A 119 21.96 0.57 -5.83
C HIS A 119 21.01 1.77 -6.02
N LYS A 120 21.42 2.94 -5.55
CA LYS A 120 20.65 4.20 -5.72
C LYS A 120 20.57 4.67 -7.15
N ASP A 121 21.48 4.24 -7.99
CA ASP A 121 21.55 4.47 -9.44
C ASP A 121 20.34 3.87 -10.17
N LEU A 122 19.73 2.82 -9.65
CA LEU A 122 18.53 2.21 -10.21
C LEU A 122 17.25 3.03 -9.95
N VAL A 123 17.31 3.96 -8.98
CA VAL A 123 16.11 4.73 -8.58
C VAL A 123 15.91 5.91 -9.51
N PRO A 124 14.73 6.07 -10.14
CA PRO A 124 14.42 7.23 -10.97
C PRO A 124 14.58 8.54 -10.19
N ALA A 125 15.06 9.59 -10.87
CA ALA A 125 15.19 10.91 -10.24
C ALA A 125 13.83 11.38 -9.71
N LYS A 126 13.81 11.77 -8.43
CA LYS A 126 12.58 12.29 -7.81
C LYS A 126 12.22 13.64 -8.45
N ARG A 127 10.92 13.84 -8.77
CA ARG A 127 10.40 15.18 -9.06
C ARG A 127 10.74 16.09 -7.89
N GLN A 128 11.22 17.30 -8.19
CA GLN A 128 11.43 18.32 -7.14
C GLN A 128 10.11 18.55 -6.41
N ILE A 129 10.09 18.23 -5.13
CA ILE A 129 8.97 18.55 -4.25
C ILE A 129 9.31 19.95 -3.71
N TYR A 130 8.51 20.94 -4.08
CA TYR A 130 8.58 22.26 -3.45
C TYR A 130 8.11 22.12 -2.00
N ASP A 131 8.94 22.51 -1.05
CA ASP A 131 8.55 22.60 0.35
C ASP A 131 7.34 23.54 0.46
N SER A 132 6.20 23.01 0.89
CA SER A 132 5.07 23.86 1.22
C SER A 132 5.44 24.71 2.43
N GLN A 133 5.33 26.03 2.31
CA GLN A 133 5.43 26.93 3.46
C GLN A 133 4.33 26.58 4.44
N GLY A 134 4.72 25.83 5.49
CA GLY A 134 3.78 25.26 6.43
C GLY A 134 3.19 26.32 7.35
N ASN A 135 1.89 26.52 7.32
CA ASN A 135 1.19 27.18 8.40
C ASN A 135 1.24 26.29 9.65
N ARG A 136 1.75 26.77 10.75
CA ARG A 136 1.78 26.09 12.04
C ARG A 136 0.35 26.08 12.61
N GLY A 137 -0.43 25.03 12.27
CA GLY A 137 -1.76 24.81 12.85
C GLY A 137 -1.69 23.95 14.12
N ILE A 138 -2.54 24.26 15.08
CA ILE A 138 -2.75 23.40 16.26
C ILE A 138 -3.37 22.09 15.76
N ARG A 139 -2.80 20.93 16.16
CA ARG A 139 -3.37 19.63 15.83
C ARG A 139 -4.73 19.50 16.53
N TYR A 140 -5.76 19.27 15.73
CA TYR A 140 -7.10 19.06 16.22
C TYR A 140 -7.24 17.64 16.76
N HIS A 141 -7.63 17.51 18.03
CA HIS A 141 -7.96 16.24 18.66
C HIS A 141 -9.47 16.08 18.72
N THR A 142 -9.97 14.90 18.42
CA THR A 142 -11.38 14.55 18.56
C THR A 142 -11.58 13.57 19.70
N PRO A 143 -12.71 13.64 20.41
CA PRO A 143 -13.08 12.61 21.37
C PRO A 143 -13.18 11.22 20.71
N PRO A 144 -13.08 10.13 21.49
CA PRO A 144 -13.36 8.79 21.01
C PRO A 144 -14.74 8.68 20.37
N GLY A 145 -14.86 7.96 19.25
CA GLY A 145 -16.11 7.72 18.54
C GLY A 145 -16.76 8.93 17.86
N ASP A 146 -16.15 10.13 17.95
CA ASP A 146 -16.78 11.36 17.44
C ASP A 146 -16.77 11.41 15.91
N SER A 147 -15.62 11.21 15.27
CA SER A 147 -15.54 11.47 13.85
C SER A 147 -14.60 10.57 13.07
N TYR A 148 -15.03 10.21 11.85
CA TYR A 148 -14.20 9.62 10.82
C TYR A 148 -13.92 10.63 9.72
N GLN A 149 -12.74 10.55 9.12
CA GLN A 149 -12.40 11.30 7.90
C GLN A 149 -12.51 10.37 6.70
N MET A 150 -13.19 10.80 5.65
CA MET A 150 -13.41 10.02 4.43
C MET A 150 -12.99 10.79 3.19
N ASP A 151 -12.38 10.09 2.23
CA ASP A 151 -11.97 10.64 0.93
C ASP A 151 -11.89 9.60 -0.16
N TRP A 152 -11.86 10.09 -1.40
CA TRP A 152 -11.56 9.34 -2.60
C TRP A 152 -10.14 9.64 -3.10
N GLY A 153 -9.41 8.59 -3.44
CA GLY A 153 -8.17 8.68 -4.20
C GLY A 153 -8.31 7.96 -5.54
N PHE A 154 -7.67 8.45 -6.59
CA PHE A 154 -7.58 7.71 -7.85
C PHE A 154 -6.17 7.16 -8.01
N THR A 155 -6.09 5.93 -8.51
CA THR A 155 -4.81 5.24 -8.70
C THR A 155 -4.90 4.25 -9.86
N HIS A 156 -3.73 3.81 -10.33
CA HIS A 156 -3.62 2.73 -11.30
C HIS A 156 -3.20 1.46 -10.58
N VAL A 157 -3.77 0.35 -10.98
CA VAL A 157 -3.41 -1.00 -10.54
C VAL A 157 -3.09 -1.84 -11.77
N VAL A 158 -2.23 -2.82 -11.60
CA VAL A 158 -1.73 -3.65 -12.70
C VAL A 158 -2.20 -5.09 -12.48
N ASP A 159 -2.67 -5.74 -13.55
CA ASP A 159 -2.96 -7.17 -13.51
C ASP A 159 -1.68 -8.00 -13.72
N PRO A 160 -1.72 -9.33 -13.50
CA PRO A 160 -0.55 -10.19 -13.70
C PRO A 160 0.00 -10.21 -15.14
N TYR A 161 -0.78 -9.71 -16.11
CA TYR A 161 -0.38 -9.60 -17.51
C TYR A 161 0.21 -8.22 -17.87
N GLY A 162 0.41 -7.35 -16.85
CA GLY A 162 0.96 -6.02 -17.03
C GLY A 162 -0.02 -4.96 -17.56
N LYS A 163 -1.33 -5.27 -17.60
CA LYS A 163 -2.33 -4.30 -18.03
C LYS A 163 -2.77 -3.41 -16.88
N GLU A 164 -2.78 -2.10 -17.12
CA GLU A 164 -3.16 -1.10 -16.15
C GLU A 164 -4.66 -0.81 -16.16
N TYR A 165 -5.22 -0.64 -14.96
CA TYR A 165 -6.60 -0.24 -14.72
C TYR A 165 -6.66 0.94 -13.76
N THR A 166 -7.49 1.93 -14.07
CA THR A 166 -7.78 3.02 -13.15
C THR A 166 -8.89 2.60 -12.19
N VAL A 167 -8.65 2.76 -10.90
CA VAL A 167 -9.60 2.46 -9.83
C VAL A 167 -9.75 3.66 -8.90
N ALA A 168 -10.92 3.77 -8.27
CA ALA A 168 -11.18 4.72 -7.21
C ALA A 168 -10.96 4.04 -5.85
N CYS A 169 -10.07 4.58 -5.05
CA CYS A 169 -9.78 4.14 -3.69
C CYS A 169 -10.68 4.91 -2.73
N PHE A 170 -11.64 4.25 -2.12
CA PHE A 170 -12.38 4.76 -0.97
C PHE A 170 -11.53 4.56 0.27
N ALA A 171 -11.30 5.61 1.03
CA ALA A 171 -10.52 5.56 2.26
C ALA A 171 -11.26 6.26 3.39
N ILE A 172 -11.34 5.62 4.53
CA ILE A 172 -11.92 6.17 5.75
C ILE A 172 -11.04 5.84 6.95
N ILE A 173 -10.90 6.78 7.88
CA ILE A 173 -10.05 6.64 9.06
C ILE A 173 -10.70 7.30 10.27
N CYS A 174 -10.70 6.60 11.41
CA CYS A 174 -11.08 7.20 12.69
C CYS A 174 -10.10 8.32 13.04
N HIS A 175 -10.64 9.51 13.36
CA HIS A 175 -9.78 10.64 13.68
C HIS A 175 -9.10 10.47 15.04
N HIS A 176 -9.71 9.77 15.99
CA HIS A 176 -9.15 9.52 17.33
C HIS A 176 -8.09 8.40 17.30
N CYS A 177 -8.50 7.15 17.09
CA CYS A 177 -7.62 5.98 17.20
C CYS A 177 -6.83 5.63 15.94
N GLY A 178 -7.15 6.26 14.79
CA GLY A 178 -6.45 5.96 13.53
C GLY A 178 -6.81 4.61 12.90
N LYS A 179 -7.82 3.89 13.41
CA LYS A 179 -8.36 2.69 12.74
C LYS A 179 -8.85 3.08 11.36
N ARG A 180 -8.50 2.26 10.36
CA ARG A 180 -8.69 2.57 8.94
C ARG A 180 -9.37 1.45 8.19
N TYR A 181 -10.09 1.86 7.15
CA TYR A 181 -10.68 0.96 6.17
C TYR A 181 -10.44 1.52 4.77
N VAL A 182 -10.10 0.64 3.84
CA VAL A 182 -9.84 0.99 2.44
C VAL A 182 -10.51 -0.03 1.55
N GLU A 183 -11.20 0.44 0.52
CA GLU A 183 -11.86 -0.38 -0.49
C GLU A 183 -11.74 0.28 -1.88
N PHE A 184 -11.65 -0.52 -2.92
CA PHE A 184 -11.48 -0.03 -4.28
C PHE A 184 -12.72 -0.29 -5.11
N PHE A 185 -13.04 0.70 -5.95
CA PHE A 185 -14.20 0.70 -6.82
C PHE A 185 -13.80 1.10 -8.25
N PRO A 186 -14.61 0.75 -9.27
CA PRO A 186 -14.34 1.17 -10.65
C PRO A 186 -14.47 2.69 -10.85
N ASN A 187 -15.20 3.37 -9.97
CA ASN A 187 -15.44 4.81 -10.01
C ASN A 187 -15.91 5.33 -8.64
N ALA A 188 -15.88 6.66 -8.46
CA ALA A 188 -16.32 7.34 -7.24
C ALA A 188 -17.78 7.88 -7.34
N LYS A 189 -18.69 7.12 -7.96
CA LYS A 189 -20.11 7.50 -8.00
C LYS A 189 -20.77 7.33 -6.64
N GLN A 190 -21.92 8.00 -6.44
CA GLN A 190 -22.67 8.01 -5.18
C GLN A 190 -23.04 6.60 -4.70
N GLU A 191 -23.40 5.72 -5.60
CA GLU A 191 -23.68 4.31 -5.32
C GLU A 191 -22.48 3.60 -4.63
N ASN A 192 -21.28 3.75 -5.19
CA ASN A 192 -20.08 3.17 -4.63
C ASN A 192 -19.67 3.86 -3.31
N LEU A 193 -20.01 5.14 -3.15
CA LEU A 193 -19.85 5.83 -1.87
C LEU A 193 -20.69 5.19 -0.78
N PHE A 194 -21.97 4.92 -1.04
CA PHE A 194 -22.87 4.29 -0.07
C PHE A 194 -22.39 2.88 0.29
N ILE A 195 -22.00 2.08 -0.71
CA ILE A 195 -21.48 0.73 -0.49
C ILE A 195 -20.21 0.77 0.37
N GLY A 196 -19.23 1.60 0.00
CA GLY A 196 -17.98 1.73 0.74
C GLY A 196 -18.18 2.23 2.17
N MET A 197 -19.10 3.18 2.38
CA MET A 197 -19.44 3.65 3.72
C MET A 197 -20.12 2.56 4.55
N LEU A 198 -21.05 1.78 3.99
CA LEU A 198 -21.71 0.68 4.72
C LEU A 198 -20.73 -0.43 5.08
N HIS A 199 -19.83 -0.81 4.18
CA HIS A 199 -18.80 -1.79 4.48
C HIS A 199 -17.84 -1.28 5.57
N ALA A 200 -17.43 -0.01 5.50
CA ALA A 200 -16.60 0.60 6.52
C ALA A 200 -17.32 0.66 7.88
N PHE A 201 -18.61 1.01 7.91
CA PHE A 201 -19.37 1.05 9.15
C PHE A 201 -19.66 -0.34 9.73
N ALA A 202 -19.81 -1.35 8.88
CA ALA A 202 -19.85 -2.74 9.34
C ALA A 202 -18.54 -3.17 10.00
N TYR A 203 -17.40 -2.71 9.45
CA TYR A 203 -16.06 -3.04 9.94
C TYR A 203 -15.64 -2.22 11.19
N MET A 204 -15.98 -0.93 11.23
CA MET A 204 -15.49 0.02 12.24
C MET A 204 -16.57 0.57 13.17
N GLY A 205 -17.87 0.28 12.93
CA GLY A 205 -18.99 0.94 13.58
C GLY A 205 -19.33 2.32 12.99
N VAL A 206 -20.46 2.86 13.40
CA VAL A 206 -21.03 4.13 12.91
C VAL A 206 -20.56 5.29 13.78
N PRO A 207 -19.80 6.27 13.25
CA PRO A 207 -19.35 7.42 14.03
C PRO A 207 -20.48 8.44 14.17
N LYS A 208 -20.33 9.39 15.11
CA LYS A 208 -21.24 10.51 15.21
C LYS A 208 -21.19 11.44 14.00
N TYR A 209 -19.98 11.66 13.46
CA TYR A 209 -19.76 12.51 12.28
C TYR A 209 -18.83 11.85 11.27
N VAL A 210 -19.12 12.10 9.99
CA VAL A 210 -18.17 11.84 8.89
C VAL A 210 -17.71 13.18 8.32
N LEU A 211 -16.41 13.42 8.32
CA LEU A 211 -15.79 14.60 7.71
C LEU A 211 -15.38 14.28 6.28
N THR A 212 -15.88 15.03 5.33
CA THR A 212 -15.60 14.86 3.90
C THR A 212 -15.49 16.18 3.15
N ASP A 213 -15.05 16.14 1.90
CA ASP A 213 -15.03 17.29 0.99
C ASP A 213 -16.42 17.61 0.45
N ASN A 214 -16.51 18.77 -0.23
CA ASN A 214 -17.73 19.17 -0.94
C ASN A 214 -17.91 18.36 -2.24
N MET A 215 -18.00 17.03 -2.13
CA MET A 215 -18.22 16.13 -3.27
C MET A 215 -19.63 16.31 -3.83
N LYS A 216 -19.77 16.26 -5.17
CA LYS A 216 -21.09 16.32 -5.83
C LYS A 216 -22.03 15.15 -5.47
N SER A 217 -21.46 14.03 -5.03
CA SER A 217 -22.24 12.88 -4.52
C SER A 217 -22.80 13.08 -3.12
N VAL A 218 -22.32 14.10 -2.39
CA VAL A 218 -22.71 14.41 -1.01
C VAL A 218 -23.51 15.69 -0.93
N VAL A 219 -23.06 16.76 -1.59
CA VAL A 219 -23.65 18.10 -1.50
C VAL A 219 -23.87 18.68 -2.89
N ILE A 220 -25.04 19.30 -3.10
CA ILE A 220 -25.37 19.98 -4.35
C ILE A 220 -24.64 21.33 -4.41
N LYS A 221 -24.82 22.15 -3.38
CA LYS A 221 -24.22 23.49 -3.23
C LYS A 221 -24.32 23.96 -1.77
N ARG A 222 -23.76 25.09 -1.48
CA ARG A 222 -24.02 25.82 -0.23
C ARG A 222 -25.02 26.93 -0.49
N ASP A 223 -25.90 27.21 0.46
CA ASP A 223 -26.80 28.32 0.44
C ASP A 223 -26.14 29.66 0.78
N PHE A 224 -26.90 30.75 0.81
CA PHE A 224 -26.39 32.08 1.16
C PHE A 224 -25.86 32.19 2.61
N GLY A 225 -26.34 31.31 3.50
CA GLY A 225 -25.86 31.17 4.89
C GLY A 225 -24.64 30.25 5.03
N ASN A 226 -24.06 29.78 3.91
CA ASN A 226 -22.98 28.82 3.85
C ASN A 226 -23.33 27.41 4.41
N MET A 227 -24.63 27.12 4.55
CA MET A 227 -25.14 25.81 4.95
C MET A 227 -25.18 24.86 3.74
N PRO A 228 -24.86 23.58 3.92
CA PRO A 228 -24.91 22.62 2.83
C PRO A 228 -26.35 22.30 2.41
N ILE A 229 -26.58 22.30 1.10
CA ILE A 229 -27.77 21.69 0.50
C ILE A 229 -27.35 20.29 0.06
N TRP A 230 -27.81 19.30 0.80
CA TRP A 230 -27.44 17.90 0.59
C TRP A 230 -28.03 17.33 -0.70
N GLN A 231 -27.38 16.34 -1.28
CA GLN A 231 -28.03 15.43 -2.22
C GLN A 231 -29.13 14.66 -1.48
N VAL A 232 -30.32 14.58 -2.06
CA VAL A 232 -31.48 13.96 -1.40
C VAL A 232 -31.20 12.51 -0.99
N ASP A 233 -30.60 11.73 -1.88
CA ASP A 233 -30.26 10.34 -1.58
C ASP A 233 -29.20 10.22 -0.48
N TYR A 234 -28.25 11.16 -0.42
CA TYR A 234 -27.25 11.18 0.64
C TYR A 234 -27.85 11.59 2.00
N GLU A 235 -28.74 12.54 2.02
CA GLU A 235 -29.46 12.94 3.24
C GLU A 235 -30.32 11.79 3.78
N ASN A 236 -31.03 11.10 2.90
CA ASN A 236 -31.79 9.90 3.26
C ASN A 236 -30.86 8.80 3.80
N PHE A 237 -29.69 8.63 3.20
CA PHE A 237 -28.68 7.68 3.65
C PHE A 237 -28.17 8.02 5.06
N MET A 238 -27.81 9.28 5.31
CA MET A 238 -27.40 9.74 6.65
C MET A 238 -28.47 9.43 7.70
N ASN A 239 -29.71 9.74 7.40
CA ASN A 239 -30.84 9.51 8.30
C ASN A 239 -31.09 8.01 8.54
N THR A 240 -30.96 7.19 7.49
CA THR A 240 -31.17 5.74 7.58
C THR A 240 -30.09 5.06 8.43
N VAL A 241 -28.84 5.49 8.26
CA VAL A 241 -27.69 4.91 8.98
C VAL A 241 -27.54 5.52 10.39
N GLY A 242 -27.92 6.77 10.58
CA GLY A 242 -27.89 7.47 11.87
C GLY A 242 -26.58 8.19 12.16
N PHE A 243 -25.93 8.78 11.16
CA PHE A 243 -24.74 9.63 11.33
C PHE A 243 -24.98 11.03 10.76
N ASN A 244 -24.07 11.95 11.08
CA ASN A 244 -24.07 13.31 10.51
C ASN A 244 -22.81 13.54 9.66
N THR A 245 -22.88 14.51 8.74
CA THR A 245 -21.73 14.87 7.90
C THR A 245 -21.26 16.29 8.20
N LYS A 246 -19.97 16.44 8.37
CA LYS A 246 -19.26 17.73 8.41
C LYS A 246 -18.51 17.92 7.10
N LEU A 247 -18.72 19.06 6.44
CA LEU A 247 -17.98 19.40 5.23
C LEU A 247 -16.74 20.22 5.57
N CYS A 248 -15.63 19.90 4.92
CA CYS A 248 -14.42 20.72 5.01
C CYS A 248 -14.72 22.15 4.59
N LYS A 249 -14.15 23.13 5.31
CA LYS A 249 -14.22 24.52 4.90
C LYS A 249 -13.45 24.69 3.59
N PRO A 250 -14.02 25.39 2.58
CA PRO A 250 -13.31 25.65 1.34
C PRO A 250 -11.95 26.32 1.62
N ARG A 251 -10.89 25.88 0.94
CA ARG A 251 -9.53 26.40 1.05
C ARG A 251 -8.85 26.27 2.42
N HIS A 252 -9.33 25.34 3.29
CA HIS A 252 -8.65 24.98 4.54
C HIS A 252 -8.13 23.54 4.48
N PRO A 253 -6.93 23.30 3.91
CA PRO A 253 -6.40 21.96 3.67
C PRO A 253 -6.06 21.16 4.95
N PHE A 254 -6.00 21.83 6.11
CA PHE A 254 -5.53 21.19 7.35
C PHE A 254 -6.55 20.29 8.06
N THR A 255 -7.82 20.34 7.67
CA THR A 255 -8.88 19.59 8.36
C THR A 255 -8.95 18.12 8.00
N LYS A 256 -8.36 17.70 6.86
CA LYS A 256 -8.47 16.37 6.27
C LYS A 256 -7.15 15.60 6.19
N GLY A 257 -6.13 16.08 6.89
CA GLY A 257 -4.74 15.58 6.75
C GLY A 257 -4.55 14.10 7.11
N LYS A 258 -5.43 13.46 7.91
CA LYS A 258 -5.28 12.03 8.25
C LYS A 258 -5.66 11.14 7.07
N VAL A 259 -6.81 11.35 6.44
CA VAL A 259 -7.25 10.53 5.30
C VAL A 259 -6.41 10.78 4.05
N GLU A 260 -5.94 12.01 3.80
CA GLU A 260 -5.02 12.31 2.70
C GLU A 260 -3.69 11.56 2.88
N ARG A 261 -3.17 11.52 4.11
CA ARG A 261 -1.98 10.70 4.45
C ARG A 261 -2.27 9.20 4.29
N LEU A 262 -3.47 8.74 4.65
CA LEU A 262 -3.87 7.35 4.43
C LEU A 262 -3.87 7.01 2.93
N ILE A 263 -4.48 7.82 2.08
CA ILE A 263 -4.48 7.60 0.62
C ILE A 263 -3.05 7.57 0.06
N ARG A 264 -2.19 8.49 0.52
CA ARG A 264 -0.77 8.46 0.15
C ARG A 264 -0.09 7.17 0.63
N PHE A 265 -0.34 6.76 1.86
CA PHE A 265 0.20 5.54 2.44
C PHE A 265 -0.27 4.29 1.68
N VAL A 266 -1.52 4.24 1.25
CA VAL A 266 -2.03 3.18 0.36
C VAL A 266 -1.22 3.14 -0.94
N LYS A 267 -0.98 4.29 -1.57
CA LYS A 267 -0.20 4.36 -2.82
C LYS A 267 1.27 3.98 -2.62
N ASP A 268 1.89 4.42 -1.54
CA ASP A 268 3.33 4.28 -1.30
C ASP A 268 3.71 2.98 -0.56
N ASN A 269 2.71 2.26 0.00
CA ASN A 269 2.93 1.03 0.76
C ASN A 269 2.11 -0.14 0.24
N PHE A 270 0.78 -0.02 0.20
CA PHE A 270 -0.08 -1.15 -0.16
C PHE A 270 0.06 -1.53 -1.64
N LEU A 271 -0.08 -0.57 -2.56
CA LEU A 271 -0.12 -0.85 -4.01
C LEU A 271 1.26 -1.13 -4.62
N VAL A 272 2.31 -0.66 -3.98
CA VAL A 272 3.65 -0.75 -4.52
C VAL A 272 4.11 -2.19 -4.67
N GLY A 273 4.56 -2.54 -5.89
CA GLY A 273 5.12 -3.86 -6.20
C GLY A 273 4.10 -5.00 -6.09
N ARG A 274 2.80 -4.69 -6.14
CA ARG A 274 1.72 -5.68 -6.19
C ARG A 274 1.04 -5.66 -7.55
N CYS A 275 0.55 -6.82 -7.97
CA CYS A 275 -0.40 -6.96 -9.06
C CYS A 275 -1.65 -7.70 -8.54
N PHE A 276 -2.77 -7.51 -9.23
CA PHE A 276 -4.07 -7.98 -8.78
C PHE A 276 -4.81 -8.64 -9.92
N TRP A 277 -5.39 -9.82 -9.67
CA TRP A 277 -6.14 -10.55 -10.68
C TRP A 277 -7.42 -9.83 -11.10
N ASP A 278 -8.13 -9.27 -10.14
CA ASP A 278 -9.35 -8.51 -10.36
C ASP A 278 -9.62 -7.56 -9.18
N LEU A 279 -10.76 -6.88 -9.21
CA LEU A 279 -11.13 -5.92 -8.17
C LEU A 279 -11.43 -6.60 -6.83
N ASN A 280 -11.88 -7.86 -6.85
CA ASN A 280 -12.13 -8.61 -5.63
C ASN A 280 -10.82 -9.00 -4.95
N ASP A 281 -9.86 -9.56 -5.71
CA ASP A 281 -8.51 -9.84 -5.20
C ASP A 281 -7.82 -8.59 -4.64
N LEU A 282 -7.99 -7.44 -5.32
CA LEU A 282 -7.51 -6.16 -4.83
C LEU A 282 -8.14 -5.80 -3.47
N ASN A 283 -9.46 -5.98 -3.32
CA ASN A 283 -10.17 -5.64 -2.09
C ASN A 283 -9.90 -6.65 -0.95
N ASP A 284 -9.77 -7.93 -1.26
CA ASP A 284 -9.38 -8.94 -0.27
C ASP A 284 -7.99 -8.63 0.31
N GLN A 285 -7.02 -8.32 -0.55
CA GLN A 285 -5.68 -7.91 -0.12
C GLN A 285 -5.68 -6.55 0.62
N ALA A 286 -6.57 -5.61 0.25
CA ALA A 286 -6.70 -4.33 0.92
C ALA A 286 -7.27 -4.49 2.34
N LEU A 287 -8.25 -5.38 2.52
CA LEU A 287 -8.82 -5.70 3.82
C LEU A 287 -7.77 -6.35 4.73
N GLU A 288 -7.06 -7.38 4.25
CA GLU A 288 -5.94 -7.99 4.99
C GLU A 288 -4.87 -6.97 5.40
N TRP A 289 -4.58 -6.02 4.49
CA TRP A 289 -3.65 -4.95 4.79
C TRP A 289 -4.19 -3.99 5.85
N CYS A 290 -5.48 -3.65 5.80
CA CYS A 290 -6.11 -2.82 6.83
C CYS A 290 -6.06 -3.52 8.20
N GLU A 291 -6.40 -4.81 8.28
CA GLU A 291 -6.33 -5.61 9.51
C GLU A 291 -4.91 -5.62 10.08
N LYS A 292 -3.91 -5.88 9.23
CA LYS A 292 -2.50 -5.82 9.63
C LYS A 292 -2.11 -4.43 10.17
N GLN A 293 -2.52 -3.36 9.47
CA GLN A 293 -2.19 -2.00 9.89
C GLN A 293 -2.94 -1.56 11.15
N ASN A 294 -4.12 -2.08 11.40
CA ASN A 294 -4.91 -1.78 12.59
C ASN A 294 -4.45 -2.57 13.83
N SER A 295 -3.77 -3.71 13.63
CA SER A 295 -3.28 -4.59 14.71
C SER A 295 -1.85 -4.28 15.18
N ILE A 296 -1.12 -3.35 14.55
CA ILE A 296 0.25 -2.99 14.93
C ILE A 296 0.30 -1.65 15.67
N TYR A 297 1.34 -1.47 16.51
CA TYR A 297 1.59 -0.23 17.22
C TYR A 297 1.90 0.94 16.28
N HIS A 298 1.26 2.08 16.50
CA HIS A 298 1.49 3.33 15.78
C HIS A 298 1.96 4.44 16.72
N LYS A 299 3.17 4.94 16.48
CA LYS A 299 3.78 6.01 17.28
C LYS A 299 2.95 7.31 17.35
N GLU A 300 2.13 7.61 16.33
CA GLU A 300 1.32 8.85 16.29
C GLU A 300 0.22 8.87 17.36
N ILE A 301 -0.33 7.70 17.67
CA ILE A 301 -1.38 7.51 18.67
C ILE A 301 -0.86 6.88 19.97
N ASP A 302 0.42 6.47 19.97
CA ASP A 302 1.11 5.76 21.08
C ASP A 302 0.40 4.47 21.52
N ASP A 303 -0.29 3.80 20.58
CA ASP A 303 -1.09 2.60 20.85
C ASP A 303 -1.33 1.79 19.56
N ILE A 304 -2.06 0.69 19.70
CA ILE A 304 -2.57 -0.13 18.60
C ILE A 304 -4.00 0.34 18.27
N PRO A 305 -4.29 0.70 16.99
CA PRO A 305 -5.59 1.21 16.59
C PRO A 305 -6.78 0.34 17.02
N ASP A 306 -6.68 -0.99 16.90
CA ASP A 306 -7.77 -1.89 17.28
C ASP A 306 -8.06 -1.86 18.79
N TYR A 307 -7.02 -1.79 19.63
CA TYR A 307 -7.21 -1.72 21.09
C TYR A 307 -7.84 -0.40 21.51
N LEU A 308 -7.33 0.70 20.95
CA LEU A 308 -7.86 2.02 21.25
C LEU A 308 -9.31 2.15 20.75
N HIS A 309 -9.60 1.61 19.55
CA HIS A 309 -10.93 1.61 18.95
C HIS A 309 -11.94 0.80 19.76
N ALA A 310 -11.55 -0.34 20.30
CA ALA A 310 -12.41 -1.18 21.15
C ALA A 310 -12.85 -0.47 22.45
N SER A 311 -12.06 0.52 22.90
CA SER A 311 -12.40 1.36 24.07
C SER A 311 -13.34 2.51 23.73
N GLU A 312 -13.57 2.81 22.43
CA GLU A 312 -14.46 3.86 21.97
C GLU A 312 -15.92 3.39 22.01
N SER A 313 -16.82 4.25 22.48
CA SER A 313 -18.27 3.97 22.48
C SER A 313 -18.86 4.25 21.10
N ILE A 314 -18.61 3.35 20.15
CA ILE A 314 -19.10 3.46 18.77
C ILE A 314 -20.27 2.49 18.58
N SER A 315 -21.34 2.98 17.98
CA SER A 315 -22.52 2.16 17.68
C SER A 315 -22.23 1.19 16.54
N ALA A 316 -22.58 -0.08 16.72
CA ALA A 316 -22.55 -1.04 15.62
C ALA A 316 -23.57 -0.64 14.55
N LEU A 317 -23.23 -0.90 13.26
CA LEU A 317 -24.20 -0.73 12.18
C LEU A 317 -25.38 -1.68 12.39
N GLN A 318 -26.58 -1.11 12.47
CA GLN A 318 -27.79 -1.91 12.65
C GLN A 318 -28.26 -2.41 11.27
N GLU A 319 -28.27 -3.72 11.09
CA GLU A 319 -28.79 -4.32 9.86
C GLU A 319 -30.29 -4.05 9.72
N SER A 320 -30.69 -3.53 8.58
CA SER A 320 -32.08 -3.27 8.25
C SER A 320 -32.38 -3.49 6.78
N ALA A 321 -33.61 -3.80 6.45
CA ALA A 321 -34.03 -3.93 5.04
C ALA A 321 -33.81 -2.64 4.25
N ALA A 322 -33.82 -1.46 4.90
CA ALA A 322 -33.55 -0.18 4.26
C ALA A 322 -32.10 -0.06 3.75
N LEU A 323 -31.12 -0.67 4.43
CA LEU A 323 -29.72 -0.67 3.98
C LEU A 323 -29.51 -1.46 2.69
N MET A 324 -30.34 -2.49 2.45
CA MET A 324 -30.27 -3.29 1.24
C MET A 324 -30.56 -2.48 -0.03
N TYR A 325 -31.30 -1.37 0.08
CA TYR A 325 -31.51 -0.47 -1.07
C TYR A 325 -30.22 0.22 -1.51
N TYR A 326 -29.32 0.50 -0.59
CA TYR A 326 -28.02 1.10 -0.89
C TYR A 326 -26.99 0.07 -1.35
N LEU A 327 -27.00 -1.14 -0.77
CA LEU A 327 -26.13 -2.24 -1.17
C LEU A 327 -26.54 -2.87 -2.51
N CYS A 328 -27.82 -2.79 -2.87
CA CYS A 328 -28.41 -3.40 -4.06
C CYS A 328 -29.14 -2.36 -4.90
N PRO A 329 -28.42 -1.50 -5.63
CA PRO A 329 -29.01 -0.42 -6.41
C PRO A 329 -29.98 -0.92 -7.49
N LEU A 330 -31.04 -0.14 -7.73
CA LEU A 330 -32.03 -0.41 -8.76
C LEU A 330 -31.47 -0.11 -10.14
N ARG A 331 -31.73 -0.99 -11.10
CA ARG A 331 -31.33 -0.84 -12.51
C ARG A 331 -32.47 -1.12 -13.43
N GLN A 332 -32.54 -0.36 -14.52
CA GLN A 332 -33.46 -0.65 -15.61
C GLN A 332 -32.80 -1.61 -16.60
N ILE A 333 -33.52 -2.64 -17.02
CA ILE A 333 -33.09 -3.54 -18.07
C ILE A 333 -33.27 -2.82 -19.41
N SER A 334 -32.21 -2.79 -20.22
CA SER A 334 -32.24 -2.25 -21.57
C SER A 334 -33.11 -3.12 -22.49
N PHE A 335 -33.51 -2.58 -23.64
CA PHE A 335 -34.40 -3.28 -24.59
C PHE A 335 -33.75 -4.60 -25.12
N ASP A 336 -32.43 -4.66 -25.15
CA ASP A 336 -31.64 -5.82 -25.56
C ASP A 336 -31.31 -6.77 -24.40
N GLY A 337 -32.01 -6.61 -23.27
CA GLY A 337 -31.99 -7.55 -22.16
C GLY A 337 -30.75 -7.44 -21.24
N PHE A 338 -30.10 -6.28 -21.16
CA PHE A 338 -28.95 -6.12 -20.26
C PHE A 338 -29.22 -5.12 -19.13
N VAL A 339 -28.57 -5.35 -18.02
CA VAL A 339 -28.36 -4.35 -16.96
C VAL A 339 -26.93 -3.84 -17.01
N ASN A 340 -26.77 -2.54 -16.77
CA ASN A 340 -25.45 -1.92 -16.66
C ASN A 340 -25.03 -1.86 -15.19
N TYR A 341 -23.86 -2.45 -14.89
CA TYR A 341 -23.24 -2.38 -13.58
C TYR A 341 -21.73 -2.17 -13.72
N GLU A 342 -21.17 -1.19 -13.04
CA GLU A 342 -19.75 -0.85 -13.07
C GLU A 342 -19.16 -0.70 -14.49
N GLY A 343 -19.94 -0.17 -15.43
CA GLY A 343 -19.53 0.01 -16.82
C GLY A 343 -19.45 -1.28 -17.64
N ARG A 344 -20.12 -2.33 -17.18
CA ARG A 344 -20.26 -3.63 -17.84
C ARG A 344 -21.73 -3.96 -18.07
N ARG A 345 -22.00 -4.81 -19.06
CA ARG A 345 -23.35 -5.23 -19.42
C ARG A 345 -23.56 -6.71 -19.03
N PHE A 346 -24.62 -6.98 -18.29
CA PHE A 346 -24.97 -8.30 -17.79
C PHE A 346 -26.39 -8.66 -18.24
N GLY A 347 -26.53 -9.79 -18.91
CA GLY A 347 -27.79 -10.29 -19.45
C GLY A 347 -28.79 -10.66 -18.37
N VAL A 348 -30.05 -10.41 -18.62
CA VAL A 348 -31.16 -10.80 -17.73
C VAL A 348 -32.17 -11.60 -18.55
N PRO A 349 -32.82 -12.63 -17.97
CA PRO A 349 -33.78 -13.45 -18.67
C PRO A 349 -34.88 -12.62 -19.33
N TYR A 350 -35.27 -12.98 -20.56
CA TYR A 350 -36.20 -12.24 -21.42
C TYR A 350 -37.55 -11.89 -20.75
N LYS A 351 -38.06 -12.79 -19.89
CA LYS A 351 -39.34 -12.57 -19.16
C LYS A 351 -39.35 -11.28 -18.29
N TYR A 352 -38.20 -10.69 -18.05
CA TYR A 352 -38.02 -9.46 -17.27
C TYR A 352 -37.68 -8.24 -18.16
N ALA A 353 -37.64 -8.38 -19.49
CA ALA A 353 -37.30 -7.30 -20.41
C ALA A 353 -38.13 -6.02 -20.14
N GLY A 354 -37.48 -4.87 -20.19
CA GLY A 354 -38.12 -3.57 -19.96
C GLY A 354 -38.51 -3.26 -18.51
N ARG A 355 -38.23 -4.15 -17.57
CA ARG A 355 -38.49 -3.99 -16.13
C ARG A 355 -37.26 -3.44 -15.39
N THR A 356 -37.44 -3.10 -14.12
CA THR A 356 -36.35 -2.78 -13.21
C THR A 356 -35.97 -4.00 -12.40
N VAL A 357 -34.69 -4.08 -12.01
CA VAL A 357 -34.11 -5.12 -11.17
C VAL A 357 -33.17 -4.51 -10.16
N ARG A 358 -32.85 -5.23 -9.11
CA ARG A 358 -31.79 -4.87 -8.18
C ARG A 358 -30.56 -5.71 -8.46
N VAL A 359 -29.41 -5.04 -8.42
CA VAL A 359 -28.11 -5.68 -8.63
C VAL A 359 -27.29 -5.59 -7.35
N CYS A 360 -26.74 -6.72 -6.91
CA CYS A 360 -25.92 -6.79 -5.71
C CYS A 360 -24.62 -7.53 -6.06
N ARG A 361 -23.49 -6.89 -5.84
CA ARG A 361 -22.20 -7.54 -5.98
C ARG A 361 -21.76 -8.13 -4.65
N LYS A 362 -21.38 -9.40 -4.65
CA LYS A 362 -20.74 -10.08 -3.52
C LYS A 362 -19.48 -10.75 -4.05
N GLY A 363 -18.33 -10.24 -3.65
CA GLY A 363 -17.05 -10.71 -4.19
C GLY A 363 -16.96 -10.52 -5.71
N ASP A 364 -16.69 -11.60 -6.42
CA ASP A 364 -16.57 -11.65 -7.88
C ASP A 364 -17.89 -12.03 -8.59
N THR A 365 -19.01 -12.03 -7.88
CA THR A 365 -20.31 -12.43 -8.41
C THR A 365 -21.32 -11.31 -8.31
N LEU A 366 -21.96 -10.95 -9.44
CA LEU A 366 -23.11 -10.08 -9.51
C LEU A 366 -24.39 -10.92 -9.42
N TYR A 367 -25.20 -10.60 -8.45
CA TYR A 367 -26.55 -11.16 -8.27
C TYR A 367 -27.57 -10.17 -8.78
N VAL A 368 -28.51 -10.62 -9.60
CA VAL A 368 -29.60 -9.83 -10.12
C VAL A 368 -30.90 -10.35 -9.52
N TYR A 369 -31.62 -9.45 -8.80
CA TYR A 369 -32.84 -9.78 -8.09
C TYR A 369 -34.04 -9.01 -8.67
N THR A 370 -35.24 -9.51 -8.37
CA THR A 370 -36.47 -8.71 -8.52
C THR A 370 -36.39 -7.40 -7.71
N PRO A 371 -37.15 -6.35 -8.05
CA PRO A 371 -37.13 -5.06 -7.34
C PRO A 371 -37.40 -5.16 -5.84
N ASP A 372 -38.19 -6.16 -5.42
CA ASP A 372 -38.52 -6.44 -4.03
C ASP A 372 -37.52 -7.40 -3.36
N MET A 373 -36.48 -7.84 -4.08
CA MET A 373 -35.42 -8.74 -3.64
C MET A 373 -35.87 -10.15 -3.22
N LYS A 374 -37.07 -10.56 -3.59
CA LYS A 374 -37.59 -11.88 -3.22
C LYS A 374 -37.10 -13.01 -4.12
N GLU A 375 -36.85 -12.73 -5.39
CA GLU A 375 -36.43 -13.74 -6.37
C GLU A 375 -35.05 -13.38 -6.95
N LEU A 376 -34.13 -14.34 -6.95
CA LEU A 376 -32.85 -14.26 -7.66
C LEU A 376 -33.10 -14.66 -9.11
N LEU A 377 -32.83 -13.74 -10.05
CA LEU A 377 -33.11 -13.95 -11.47
C LEU A 377 -31.93 -14.61 -12.19
N VAL A 378 -30.72 -14.15 -11.92
CA VAL A 378 -29.50 -14.62 -12.55
C VAL A 378 -28.28 -14.18 -11.76
N THR A 379 -27.18 -14.92 -11.90
CA THR A 379 -25.87 -14.55 -11.39
C THR A 379 -24.86 -14.48 -12.53
N HIS A 380 -23.89 -13.55 -12.40
CA HIS A 380 -22.81 -13.40 -13.36
C HIS A 380 -21.46 -13.24 -12.67
N PRO A 381 -20.39 -13.83 -13.21
CA PRO A 381 -19.04 -13.53 -12.74
C PRO A 381 -18.63 -12.10 -13.16
N VAL A 382 -18.04 -11.37 -12.23
CA VAL A 382 -17.50 -10.01 -12.45
C VAL A 382 -15.99 -10.10 -12.54
N THR A 383 -15.44 -9.76 -13.71
CA THR A 383 -14.01 -9.79 -13.98
C THR A 383 -13.53 -8.42 -14.47
N TRP A 384 -12.24 -8.22 -14.73
CA TRP A 384 -11.74 -7.01 -15.39
C TRP A 384 -12.24 -6.83 -16.83
N SER A 385 -12.69 -7.92 -17.49
CA SER A 385 -13.23 -7.88 -18.85
C SER A 385 -14.47 -7.01 -18.93
N ARG A 386 -14.56 -6.14 -19.94
CA ARG A 386 -15.73 -5.33 -20.25
C ARG A 386 -16.63 -5.93 -21.32
N LYS A 387 -16.36 -7.19 -21.72
CA LYS A 387 -17.22 -7.92 -22.67
C LYS A 387 -18.59 -8.14 -22.03
N ASP A 388 -19.64 -8.08 -22.87
CA ASP A 388 -21.00 -8.37 -22.47
C ASP A 388 -21.10 -9.81 -21.93
N ARG A 389 -21.84 -9.98 -20.83
CA ARG A 389 -22.11 -11.29 -20.23
C ARG A 389 -23.56 -11.66 -20.50
N TYR A 390 -23.76 -12.73 -21.20
CA TYR A 390 -25.10 -13.25 -21.57
C TYR A 390 -25.57 -14.24 -20.51
N CYS A 391 -26.92 -14.35 -20.37
CA CYS A 391 -27.54 -15.46 -19.62
C CYS A 391 -28.31 -16.38 -20.57
N ARG A 392 -28.60 -17.59 -20.09
CA ARG A 392 -29.18 -18.66 -20.92
C ARG A 392 -30.51 -18.29 -21.57
N ASP A 393 -31.39 -17.60 -20.82
CA ASP A 393 -32.76 -17.30 -21.24
C ASP A 393 -32.91 -15.80 -21.60
N GLN A 394 -31.85 -15.15 -22.06
CA GLN A 394 -31.88 -13.72 -22.38
C GLN A 394 -32.73 -13.39 -23.60
N PHE A 395 -32.75 -14.30 -24.57
CA PHE A 395 -33.53 -14.18 -25.81
C PHE A 395 -34.45 -15.38 -25.98
N PRO A 396 -35.72 -15.18 -26.42
CA PRO A 396 -36.70 -16.26 -26.49
C PRO A 396 -36.33 -17.34 -27.53
N ASP A 397 -35.57 -16.99 -28.56
CA ASP A 397 -35.21 -17.87 -29.68
C ASP A 397 -33.69 -18.08 -29.80
N ALA A 398 -32.94 -17.82 -28.74
CA ALA A 398 -31.49 -17.98 -28.80
C ALA A 398 -31.07 -19.45 -28.91
N PRO A 399 -30.19 -19.83 -29.85
CA PRO A 399 -29.59 -21.17 -29.80
C PRO A 399 -28.88 -21.39 -28.45
N ALA A 400 -28.86 -22.66 -28.01
CA ALA A 400 -28.20 -22.98 -26.75
C ALA A 400 -26.77 -22.44 -26.74
N LEU A 401 -26.49 -21.52 -25.85
CA LEU A 401 -25.14 -20.97 -25.70
C LEU A 401 -24.22 -22.09 -25.23
N GLU A 402 -23.12 -22.30 -25.96
CA GLU A 402 -22.03 -23.17 -25.49
C GLU A 402 -21.61 -22.71 -24.09
N GLU A 403 -21.41 -23.64 -23.19
CA GLU A 403 -20.93 -23.35 -21.84
C GLU A 403 -19.59 -22.59 -21.97
N TYR A 404 -19.58 -21.33 -21.57
CA TYR A 404 -18.32 -20.61 -21.47
C TYR A 404 -17.45 -21.34 -20.45
N PRO A 405 -16.17 -21.59 -20.77
CA PRO A 405 -15.28 -22.21 -19.83
C PRO A 405 -15.31 -21.41 -18.53
N THR A 406 -15.59 -22.09 -17.44
CA THR A 406 -15.49 -21.52 -16.09
C THR A 406 -14.13 -20.84 -15.96
N ALA A 407 -14.13 -19.63 -15.44
CA ALA A 407 -12.89 -18.90 -15.18
C ALA A 407 -11.88 -19.82 -14.47
N PRO A 408 -10.60 -19.78 -14.84
CA PRO A 408 -9.63 -20.65 -14.21
C PRO A 408 -9.68 -20.47 -12.70
N VAL A 409 -9.63 -21.58 -11.98
CA VAL A 409 -9.60 -21.62 -10.52
C VAL A 409 -8.51 -20.65 -10.05
N LYS A 410 -8.86 -19.69 -9.21
CA LYS A 410 -7.93 -18.73 -8.64
C LYS A 410 -6.85 -19.49 -7.89
N THR A 411 -5.71 -19.68 -8.51
CA THR A 411 -4.50 -20.05 -7.80
C THR A 411 -3.93 -18.72 -7.29
N SER A 412 -3.94 -18.53 -5.99
CA SER A 412 -3.32 -17.38 -5.35
C SER A 412 -1.87 -17.25 -5.85
N ILE A 413 -1.43 -16.06 -6.25
CA ILE A 413 -0.02 -15.77 -6.58
C ILE A 413 0.92 -16.27 -5.47
N ARG A 414 0.44 -16.36 -4.23
CA ARG A 414 1.15 -16.91 -3.07
C ARG A 414 1.50 -18.41 -3.20
N GLN A 415 0.83 -19.15 -4.09
CA GLN A 415 1.11 -20.58 -4.35
C GLN A 415 1.93 -20.81 -5.62
N LEU A 416 2.17 -19.80 -6.43
CA LEU A 416 2.96 -19.89 -7.64
C LEU A 416 4.39 -19.44 -7.34
N ALA A 417 5.26 -20.45 -7.37
CA ALA A 417 6.67 -20.37 -7.65
C ALA A 417 7.63 -20.17 -6.47
N LYS A 418 8.43 -21.17 -6.32
CA LYS A 418 9.80 -21.04 -5.82
C LYS A 418 10.55 -20.03 -6.70
N PRO A 419 11.53 -19.27 -6.16
CA PRO A 419 12.24 -18.21 -6.89
C PRO A 419 12.81 -18.62 -8.26
N ASP A 420 13.16 -19.88 -8.44
CA ASP A 420 13.72 -20.42 -9.69
C ASP A 420 12.69 -20.55 -10.82
N ASP A 421 11.38 -20.65 -10.49
CA ASP A 421 10.33 -20.72 -11.51
C ASP A 421 9.92 -19.35 -12.06
N LEU A 422 10.17 -18.26 -11.32
CA LEU A 422 9.86 -16.89 -11.75
C LEU A 422 10.83 -16.39 -12.83
N SER A 423 12.10 -16.81 -12.76
CA SER A 423 13.10 -16.45 -13.79
C SER A 423 12.84 -17.17 -15.11
N ALA A 424 12.47 -18.45 -15.06
CA ALA A 424 12.15 -19.25 -16.24
C ALA A 424 10.86 -18.80 -16.94
N GLY A 425 9.89 -18.24 -16.21
CA GLY A 425 8.65 -17.70 -16.76
C GLY A 425 8.84 -16.41 -17.53
N PHE A 426 9.75 -15.54 -17.07
CA PHE A 426 10.02 -14.24 -17.71
C PHE A 426 10.85 -14.38 -19.00
N GLU A 427 11.76 -15.34 -19.07
CA GLU A 427 12.55 -15.58 -20.28
C GLU A 427 11.70 -16.14 -21.44
N LYS A 428 10.69 -16.97 -21.15
CA LYS A 428 9.77 -17.47 -22.19
C LYS A 428 8.86 -16.40 -22.78
N PHE A 429 8.51 -15.35 -22.04
CA PHE A 429 7.62 -14.29 -22.50
C PHE A 429 8.28 -13.31 -23.48
N ASN A 430 9.61 -13.19 -23.49
CA ASN A 430 10.31 -12.27 -24.39
C ASN A 430 10.59 -12.84 -25.80
N PHE A 431 10.45 -14.14 -26.01
CA PHE A 431 10.78 -14.77 -27.30
C PHE A 431 9.58 -15.04 -28.22
N GLU A 432 8.35 -15.02 -27.72
CA GLU A 432 7.17 -15.30 -28.57
C GLU A 432 6.50 -14.05 -29.16
N LYS A 433 7.08 -12.86 -29.01
CA LYS A 433 6.51 -11.61 -29.55
C LYS A 433 7.06 -11.15 -30.89
N GLU A 434 8.07 -11.82 -31.44
CA GLU A 434 8.70 -11.39 -32.72
C GLU A 434 8.19 -12.11 -33.97
N ASP A 435 7.42 -13.19 -33.89
CA ASP A 435 7.05 -14.01 -35.05
C ASP A 435 5.60 -13.94 -35.54
N SER A 436 4.84 -12.91 -35.21
CA SER A 436 3.43 -12.81 -35.64
C SER A 436 3.09 -11.53 -36.40
N TYR A 437 3.99 -11.07 -37.31
CA TYR A 437 3.66 -10.12 -38.36
C TYR A 437 4.39 -10.52 -39.66
N GLU A 438 3.77 -11.41 -40.41
CA GLU A 438 3.74 -11.47 -41.87
C GLU A 438 2.31 -11.68 -42.33
#